data_562eed2c65bea871fa864ad79b02a88f
#
_entry.id   562eed2c65bea871fa864ad79b02a88f
#
_cell.length_a   1.000
_cell.length_b   1.000
_cell.length_c   1.000
_cell.angle_alpha   90.00
_cell.angle_beta   90.00
_cell.angle_gamma   90.00
#
_symmetry.space_group_name_H-M   'P 1'
#
loop_
_entity.id
_entity.type
_entity.pdbx_description
1 polymer ?
#
loop_
_entity_poly.entity_id
_entity_poly.type
_entity_poly.pdbx_seq_one_letter_code
_entity_poly.pdbx_strand_id
1 'polypeptide(L)'
;RLMSPAMLFYDKPQLLDNNIWAQLVNNLVPVNAVINNQNDDYIKLADNDAGGVISINAGADNLVNGLNNGEDNSGTKNETDNNAGNAGDTQPQESIIAGNTTQNSNINNSQQLNESDIRNIISRNTVSGAVYDKSQLTDYNFVRSHFYTVTSITDLTDSILRPAEFIEKNLAISKDNSKPQILIFHTHSQEGFTDTVEGDVSTTIIGVGDYLTELLVNKYGYNVIHDTSVYDYVDGKLDRSKAYTYAENGIEKILADNPTIEVVIDLHRDGVADTTHLLTNIDGKDMARVMLFNGLSYSKVNGDIAYLNNPYRDDNLAMSLQMQLLGEAYYPGYLRNIYVNAYRYCLHKRGRSMLIEAGAQTNTVGEVKNAMEPLADILNKCLSGEKMIN
;
A
#
# COMPACT_ATOMS: atom_id res chain seq x y z
N ARG A 1 27.38 -26.22 -12.29
CA ARG A 1 26.47 -25.06 -12.43
C ARG A 1 25.47 -25.18 -11.27
N LEU A 2 25.63 -24.37 -10.27
CA LEU A 2 24.67 -24.22 -9.18
C LEU A 2 23.46 -23.45 -9.75
N MET A 3 22.29 -24.08 -9.73
CA MET A 3 21.05 -23.44 -10.14
C MET A 3 20.60 -22.41 -9.09
N SER A 4 20.11 -21.29 -9.56
CA SER A 4 19.54 -20.22 -8.73
C SER A 4 18.36 -20.74 -7.90
N PRO A 5 18.21 -20.36 -6.62
CA PRO A 5 17.08 -20.78 -5.78
C PRO A 5 15.70 -20.47 -6.37
N ALA A 6 15.58 -19.46 -7.23
CA ALA A 6 14.34 -19.09 -7.90
C ALA A 6 13.80 -20.17 -8.86
N MET A 7 14.65 -21.08 -9.39
CA MET A 7 14.21 -22.16 -10.28
C MET A 7 13.60 -23.38 -9.54
N LEU A 8 13.79 -23.47 -8.23
CA LEU A 8 13.25 -24.59 -7.42
C LEU A 8 11.75 -24.45 -7.10
N PHE A 9 11.15 -23.31 -7.39
CA PHE A 9 9.73 -23.06 -7.07
C PHE A 9 8.75 -23.32 -8.22
N TYR A 10 9.26 -23.55 -9.45
CA TYR A 10 8.40 -23.73 -10.64
C TYR A 10 8.19 -25.17 -11.09
N ASP A 11 9.06 -26.12 -10.68
CA ASP A 11 8.85 -27.53 -10.96
C ASP A 11 8.45 -28.26 -9.68
N LYS A 12 7.14 -28.49 -9.49
CA LYS A 12 6.62 -29.36 -8.44
C LYS A 12 6.86 -30.83 -8.83
N PRO A 13 7.78 -31.58 -8.19
CA PRO A 13 7.66 -33.02 -8.16
C PRO A 13 6.48 -33.36 -7.23
N GLN A 14 5.48 -34.01 -7.76
CA GLN A 14 4.39 -34.60 -6.98
C GLN A 14 4.94 -35.73 -6.11
N LEU A 15 5.44 -35.46 -4.92
CA LEU A 15 5.70 -36.50 -3.88
C LEU A 15 6.65 -35.96 -2.79
N LEU A 16 6.36 -34.81 -2.19
CA LEU A 16 6.95 -34.49 -0.90
C LEU A 16 5.87 -33.90 0.01
N ASP A 17 5.72 -34.55 1.15
CA ASP A 17 4.80 -34.20 2.21
C ASP A 17 4.91 -32.70 2.57
N ASN A 18 3.80 -31.97 2.58
CA ASN A 18 3.73 -30.53 2.91
C ASN A 18 4.41 -30.19 4.25
N ASN A 19 4.57 -31.17 5.14
CA ASN A 19 5.24 -31.04 6.43
C ASN A 19 6.78 -30.90 6.31
N ILE A 20 7.40 -31.53 5.31
CA ILE A 20 8.86 -31.45 5.12
C ILE A 20 9.27 -30.10 4.55
N TRP A 21 8.46 -29.52 3.68
CA TRP A 21 8.69 -28.17 3.14
C TRP A 21 8.52 -27.10 4.22
N ALA A 22 7.51 -27.21 5.07
CA ALA A 22 7.32 -26.31 6.21
C ALA A 22 8.50 -26.38 7.19
N GLN A 23 9.04 -27.58 7.45
CA GLN A 23 10.20 -27.75 8.32
C GLN A 23 11.51 -27.26 7.68
N LEU A 24 11.69 -27.42 6.37
CA LEU A 24 12.88 -26.93 5.64
C LEU A 24 12.89 -25.39 5.59
N VAL A 25 11.74 -24.78 5.32
CA VAL A 25 11.60 -23.31 5.30
C VAL A 25 11.80 -22.74 6.71
N ASN A 26 11.24 -23.37 7.74
CA ASN A 26 11.40 -22.95 9.15
C ASN A 26 12.83 -23.11 9.67
N ASN A 27 13.61 -24.07 9.17
CA ASN A 27 14.99 -24.28 9.59
C ASN A 27 16.03 -23.43 8.81
N LEU A 28 15.67 -22.95 7.61
CA LEU A 28 16.57 -22.13 6.78
C LEU A 28 16.46 -20.62 7.05
N VAL A 29 15.42 -20.17 7.73
CA VAL A 29 15.20 -18.75 8.02
C VAL A 29 14.62 -18.59 9.43
N PRO A 30 15.45 -18.25 10.44
CA PRO A 30 14.96 -18.00 11.82
C PRO A 30 13.85 -16.94 11.91
N VAL A 31 13.74 -16.05 10.91
CA VAL A 31 12.71 -15.02 10.79
C VAL A 31 11.32 -15.61 10.52
N ASN A 32 11.22 -16.78 9.86
CA ASN A 32 9.92 -17.41 9.60
C ASN A 32 9.26 -17.98 10.87
N ALA A 33 10.02 -18.30 11.91
CA ALA A 33 9.46 -18.68 13.20
C ALA A 33 8.77 -17.49 13.92
N VAL A 34 9.29 -16.28 13.70
CA VAL A 34 8.69 -15.03 14.20
C VAL A 34 7.47 -14.65 13.36
N ILE A 35 7.52 -14.85 12.03
CA ILE A 35 6.41 -14.54 11.11
C ILE A 35 5.23 -15.48 11.33
N ASN A 36 5.44 -16.78 11.53
CA ASN A 36 4.35 -17.75 11.73
C ASN A 36 3.63 -17.63 13.07
N ASN A 37 4.28 -17.05 14.11
CA ASN A 37 3.63 -16.78 15.39
C ASN A 37 3.08 -15.35 15.52
N GLN A 38 3.36 -14.46 14.54
CA GLN A 38 2.96 -13.06 14.57
C GLN A 38 2.08 -12.65 13.37
N ASN A 39 1.61 -13.60 12.55
CA ASN A 39 0.80 -13.25 11.37
C ASN A 39 -0.45 -12.44 11.72
N ASP A 40 -1.12 -12.75 12.86
CA ASP A 40 -2.26 -11.96 13.33
C ASP A 40 -1.84 -10.60 13.93
N ASP A 41 -0.66 -10.55 14.57
CA ASP A 41 -0.15 -9.31 15.17
C ASP A 41 0.54 -8.40 14.13
N TYR A 42 1.09 -8.97 13.07
CA TYR A 42 1.69 -8.22 11.95
C TYR A 42 0.63 -7.44 11.16
N ILE A 43 -0.51 -8.06 10.90
CA ILE A 43 -1.65 -7.41 10.23
C ILE A 43 -2.21 -6.30 11.12
N LYS A 44 -2.32 -6.55 12.45
CA LYS A 44 -2.71 -5.52 13.42
C LYS A 44 -1.71 -4.38 13.53
N LEU A 45 -0.40 -4.65 13.35
CA LEU A 45 0.64 -3.61 13.34
C LEU A 45 0.61 -2.79 12.04
N ALA A 46 0.36 -3.41 10.90
CA ALA A 46 0.17 -2.69 9.64
C ALA A 46 -1.10 -1.82 9.67
N ASP A 47 -2.17 -2.30 10.31
CA ASP A 47 -3.43 -1.58 10.44
C ASP A 47 -3.44 -0.55 11.61
N ASN A 48 -2.58 -0.70 12.64
CA ASN A 48 -2.63 0.14 13.85
C ASN A 48 -1.46 1.12 14.00
N ASP A 49 -0.37 0.98 13.25
CA ASP A 49 0.89 1.68 13.54
C ASP A 49 1.12 2.97 12.73
N ALA A 50 0.15 3.37 11.92
CA ALA A 50 0.28 4.57 11.11
C ALA A 50 -0.05 5.89 11.86
N GLY A 51 -0.42 5.86 13.12
CA GLY A 51 -0.85 7.07 13.82
C GLY A 51 -0.51 7.22 15.29
N GLY A 52 0.17 6.28 15.91
CA GLY A 52 0.43 6.36 17.34
C GLY A 52 1.85 6.02 17.73
N VAL A 53 2.55 6.94 18.36
CA VAL A 53 3.72 6.64 19.20
C VAL A 53 3.22 5.82 20.38
N ILE A 54 3.07 4.51 20.23
CA ILE A 54 2.93 3.61 21.38
C ILE A 54 4.34 3.18 21.75
N SER A 55 4.84 3.73 22.86
CA SER A 55 6.05 3.23 23.49
C SER A 55 5.80 1.80 23.94
N ILE A 56 6.33 0.83 23.22
CA ILE A 56 6.37 -0.57 23.64
C ILE A 56 7.47 -0.71 24.71
N ASN A 57 7.14 -0.30 25.92
CA ASN A 57 7.85 -0.66 27.14
C ASN A 57 6.86 -1.25 28.11
N ALA A 58 6.41 -2.48 27.87
CA ALA A 58 5.89 -3.38 28.91
C ALA A 58 5.41 -4.70 28.26
N GLY A 59 6.19 -5.75 28.34
CA GLY A 59 5.67 -7.06 28.03
C GLY A 59 6.64 -8.20 27.80
N ALA A 60 7.95 -7.98 27.91
CA ALA A 60 8.92 -9.07 27.76
C ALA A 60 9.15 -9.88 29.06
N ASP A 61 8.67 -9.43 30.22
CA ASP A 61 9.03 -10.04 31.49
C ASP A 61 7.93 -10.88 32.17
N ASN A 62 6.77 -11.12 31.54
CA ASN A 62 5.68 -11.86 32.17
C ASN A 62 5.27 -13.18 31.48
N LEU A 63 6.11 -13.77 30.65
CA LEU A 63 5.79 -15.04 29.97
C LEU A 63 6.54 -16.27 30.50
N VAL A 64 7.14 -16.22 31.72
CA VAL A 64 7.86 -17.35 32.31
C VAL A 64 7.18 -17.97 33.54
N ASN A 65 6.10 -17.41 34.04
CA ASN A 65 5.42 -17.97 35.23
C ASN A 65 3.92 -18.19 34.98
N GLY A 66 3.55 -19.32 34.39
CA GLY A 66 2.13 -19.67 34.22
C GLY A 66 1.86 -21.07 33.67
N LEU A 67 2.72 -22.03 33.99
CA LEU A 67 2.45 -23.45 33.76
C LEU A 67 2.50 -24.16 35.11
N ASN A 68 1.37 -24.21 35.83
CA ASN A 68 0.98 -25.34 36.68
C ASN A 68 -0.37 -25.09 37.34
N ASN A 69 -1.15 -26.19 37.40
CA ASN A 69 -2.39 -26.45 38.11
C ASN A 69 -3.67 -25.99 37.38
N GLY A 70 -4.57 -26.84 36.95
CA GLY A 70 -4.97 -28.14 37.43
C GLY A 70 -6.45 -28.09 37.76
N GLU A 71 -7.20 -29.07 37.26
CA GLU A 71 -8.46 -29.61 37.79
C GLU A 71 -9.82 -29.01 37.37
N ASP A 72 -10.48 -29.80 36.54
CA ASP A 72 -11.80 -30.46 36.70
C ASP A 72 -13.04 -29.65 37.14
N ASN A 73 -14.10 -29.68 36.34
CA ASN A 73 -15.36 -30.39 36.64
C ASN A 73 -16.47 -30.11 35.59
N SER A 74 -16.84 -31.16 34.89
CA SER A 74 -18.15 -31.85 34.80
C SER A 74 -19.43 -31.03 34.59
N GLY A 75 -20.21 -31.48 33.64
CA GLY A 75 -21.66 -31.61 33.85
C GLY A 75 -22.57 -31.22 32.69
N THR A 76 -22.97 -32.22 31.97
CA THR A 76 -24.28 -32.80 31.61
C THR A 76 -25.15 -32.12 30.57
N LYS A 77 -25.36 -32.85 29.48
CA LYS A 77 -26.60 -33.47 28.89
C LYS A 77 -27.81 -32.58 28.65
N ASN A 78 -28.41 -32.59 27.47
CA ASN A 78 -29.32 -33.57 26.84
C ASN A 78 -29.71 -33.04 25.43
N GLU A 79 -29.66 -33.91 24.36
CA GLU A 79 -30.78 -34.69 23.75
C GLU A 79 -31.94 -33.81 23.25
N THR A 80 -32.45 -33.92 22.09
CA THR A 80 -32.88 -34.85 21.04
C THR A 80 -33.66 -34.00 20.04
N ASP A 81 -33.95 -34.25 18.83
CA ASP A 81 -34.37 -35.37 18.02
C ASP A 81 -34.47 -34.99 16.52
N ASN A 82 -34.11 -35.95 15.72
CA ASN A 82 -34.67 -36.39 14.42
C ASN A 82 -35.51 -35.46 13.51
N ASN A 83 -35.16 -35.34 12.24
CA ASN A 83 -35.94 -36.11 11.23
C ASN A 83 -35.19 -36.24 9.88
N ALA A 84 -35.34 -37.42 9.33
CA ALA A 84 -34.76 -37.89 8.07
C ALA A 84 -35.58 -37.40 6.86
N GLY A 85 -34.92 -37.31 5.70
CA GLY A 85 -35.65 -37.26 4.45
C GLY A 85 -34.87 -36.88 3.20
N ASN A 86 -34.32 -37.87 2.59
CA ASN A 86 -34.28 -38.16 1.16
C ASN A 86 -33.09 -37.75 0.30
N ALA A 87 -32.48 -38.79 -0.24
CA ALA A 87 -31.40 -38.78 -1.21
C ALA A 87 -31.82 -38.19 -2.58
N GLY A 88 -30.96 -37.40 -3.14
CA GLY A 88 -30.94 -37.03 -4.53
C GLY A 88 -29.50 -36.93 -4.99
N ASP A 89 -29.08 -37.95 -5.68
CA ASP A 89 -27.80 -38.14 -6.32
C ASP A 89 -27.56 -37.06 -7.38
N THR A 90 -26.57 -36.20 -7.17
CA THR A 90 -25.98 -35.38 -8.23
C THR A 90 -24.50 -35.24 -7.99
N GLN A 91 -23.71 -35.76 -8.93
CA GLN A 91 -22.27 -35.69 -9.01
C GLN A 91 -21.77 -34.24 -8.83
N PRO A 92 -20.60 -34.02 -8.17
CA PRO A 92 -19.99 -32.70 -8.14
C PRO A 92 -19.46 -32.39 -9.54
N GLN A 93 -20.07 -31.41 -10.18
CA GLN A 93 -19.42 -30.66 -11.27
C GLN A 93 -18.20 -29.97 -10.70
N GLU A 94 -17.04 -30.30 -11.24
CA GLU A 94 -15.84 -29.48 -11.12
C GLU A 94 -16.18 -28.06 -11.57
N SER A 95 -16.37 -27.17 -10.61
CA SER A 95 -16.35 -25.72 -10.89
C SER A 95 -14.91 -25.38 -11.23
N ILE A 96 -14.62 -25.32 -12.52
CA ILE A 96 -13.48 -24.58 -13.06
C ILE A 96 -13.62 -23.17 -12.45
N ILE A 97 -12.68 -22.82 -11.56
CA ILE A 97 -12.50 -21.45 -11.14
C ILE A 97 -12.08 -20.70 -12.40
N ALA A 98 -13.06 -20.15 -13.10
CA ALA A 98 -12.82 -19.14 -14.10
C ALA A 98 -12.21 -17.98 -13.33
N GLY A 99 -10.88 -17.82 -13.44
CA GLY A 99 -10.21 -16.62 -13.05
C GLY A 99 -10.99 -15.47 -13.67
N ASN A 100 -11.50 -14.58 -12.84
CA ASN A 100 -12.11 -13.35 -13.29
C ASN A 100 -11.13 -12.71 -14.26
N THR A 101 -11.54 -12.69 -15.50
CA THR A 101 -10.83 -11.99 -16.56
C THR A 101 -10.71 -10.56 -16.09
N THR A 102 -9.49 -10.13 -15.81
CA THR A 102 -9.11 -8.74 -15.60
C THR A 102 -9.85 -7.92 -16.66
N GLN A 103 -10.92 -7.25 -16.29
CA GLN A 103 -11.43 -6.19 -17.13
C GLN A 103 -10.37 -5.12 -17.07
N ASN A 104 -9.50 -5.07 -18.08
CA ASN A 104 -8.75 -3.87 -18.39
C ASN A 104 -9.81 -2.80 -18.63
N SER A 105 -10.18 -2.09 -17.58
CA SER A 105 -10.95 -0.86 -17.71
C SER A 105 -10.02 0.19 -18.30
N ASN A 106 -9.69 0.04 -19.59
CA ASN A 106 -9.31 1.19 -20.37
C ASN A 106 -10.46 2.17 -20.20
N ILE A 107 -10.18 3.32 -19.59
CA ILE A 107 -11.15 4.37 -19.31
C ILE A 107 -11.63 4.99 -20.64
N ASN A 108 -12.39 4.22 -21.39
CA ASN A 108 -13.21 4.75 -22.47
C ASN A 108 -14.66 4.94 -22.02
N ASN A 109 -14.95 4.71 -20.72
CA ASN A 109 -16.31 4.81 -20.16
C ASN A 109 -16.37 5.53 -18.81
N SER A 110 -15.30 6.22 -18.35
CA SER A 110 -15.38 7.13 -17.20
C SER A 110 -16.26 8.32 -17.58
N GLN A 111 -17.11 8.76 -16.67
CA GLN A 111 -17.86 10.01 -16.83
C GLN A 111 -16.84 11.11 -17.07
N GLN A 112 -16.84 11.67 -18.25
CA GLN A 112 -15.95 12.74 -18.63
C GLN A 112 -16.29 13.95 -17.76
N LEU A 113 -15.35 14.33 -16.88
CA LEU A 113 -15.51 15.54 -16.06
C LEU A 113 -15.83 16.70 -17.02
N ASN A 114 -16.90 17.44 -16.75
CA ASN A 114 -17.22 18.58 -17.58
C ASN A 114 -16.24 19.75 -17.32
N GLU A 115 -16.15 20.69 -18.24
CA GLU A 115 -15.21 21.81 -18.12
C GLU A 115 -15.40 22.66 -16.86
N SER A 116 -16.62 22.71 -16.29
CA SER A 116 -16.88 23.44 -15.05
C SER A 116 -16.31 22.69 -13.85
N ASP A 117 -16.41 21.36 -13.84
CA ASP A 117 -15.84 20.53 -12.78
C ASP A 117 -14.32 20.62 -12.79
N ILE A 118 -13.68 20.51 -13.97
CA ILE A 118 -12.24 20.63 -14.13
C ILE A 118 -11.72 22.00 -13.60
N ARG A 119 -12.48 23.09 -13.81
CA ARG A 119 -12.10 24.43 -13.29
C ARG A 119 -12.21 24.55 -11.77
N ASN A 120 -13.08 23.75 -11.14
CA ASN A 120 -13.27 23.75 -9.70
C ASN A 120 -12.33 22.82 -8.94
N ILE A 121 -11.53 22.01 -9.65
CA ILE A 121 -10.52 21.12 -9.07
C ILE A 121 -9.36 21.97 -8.55
N ILE A 122 -9.01 21.77 -7.28
CA ILE A 122 -7.88 22.44 -6.66
C ILE A 122 -6.59 22.10 -7.42
N SER A 123 -5.90 23.13 -7.90
CA SER A 123 -4.52 23.04 -8.39
C SER A 123 -3.83 24.39 -8.21
N ARG A 124 -2.58 24.40 -7.78
CA ARG A 124 -1.86 25.62 -7.42
C ARG A 124 -0.63 25.83 -8.29
N ASN A 125 -0.53 27.01 -8.86
CA ASN A 125 0.67 27.48 -9.60
C ASN A 125 1.53 28.42 -8.78
N THR A 126 1.08 28.82 -7.57
CA THR A 126 1.77 29.74 -6.69
C THR A 126 2.15 29.04 -5.39
N VAL A 127 3.41 29.11 -5.04
CA VAL A 127 3.92 28.63 -3.76
C VAL A 127 3.28 29.42 -2.61
N SER A 128 2.77 28.71 -1.61
CA SER A 128 2.11 29.29 -0.43
C SER A 128 2.69 28.80 0.89
N GLY A 129 3.53 27.77 0.83
CA GLY A 129 4.13 27.08 1.98
C GLY A 129 5.65 27.18 2.02
N ALA A 130 6.28 26.21 2.64
CA ALA A 130 7.72 26.18 2.85
C ALA A 130 8.48 25.75 1.59
N VAL A 131 9.58 26.49 1.30
CA VAL A 131 10.61 26.05 0.35
C VAL A 131 11.94 26.06 1.10
N TYR A 132 12.68 24.98 1.00
CA TYR A 132 13.89 24.76 1.79
C TYR A 132 15.14 25.07 0.96
N ASP A 133 16.18 25.59 1.62
CA ASP A 133 17.47 25.79 1.00
C ASP A 133 18.16 24.47 0.67
N LYS A 134 18.94 24.44 -0.40
CA LYS A 134 19.70 23.24 -0.79
C LYS A 134 20.58 22.72 0.35
N SER A 135 21.16 23.59 1.17
CA SER A 135 21.98 23.19 2.33
C SER A 135 21.19 22.39 3.36
N GLN A 136 19.92 22.74 3.62
CA GLN A 136 19.02 21.99 4.50
C GLN A 136 18.65 20.63 3.85
N LEU A 137 18.32 20.65 2.56
CA LEU A 137 17.88 19.45 1.83
C LEU A 137 19.02 18.47 1.53
N THR A 138 20.27 18.83 1.71
CA THR A 138 21.43 17.92 1.61
C THR A 138 21.88 17.40 2.98
N ASP A 139 21.38 17.96 4.08
CA ASP A 139 21.66 17.49 5.44
C ASP A 139 20.76 16.28 5.77
N TYR A 140 21.40 15.13 5.96
CA TYR A 140 20.71 13.90 6.31
C TYR A 140 19.86 14.03 7.59
N ASN A 141 20.41 14.64 8.66
CA ASN A 141 19.71 14.74 9.94
C ASN A 141 18.49 15.64 9.84
N PHE A 142 18.63 16.77 9.13
CA PHE A 142 17.50 17.65 8.86
C PHE A 142 16.40 16.91 8.10
N VAL A 143 16.72 16.32 6.95
CA VAL A 143 15.73 15.65 6.08
C VAL A 143 15.08 14.49 6.80
N ARG A 144 15.86 13.64 7.48
CA ARG A 144 15.34 12.48 8.22
C ARG A 144 14.38 12.90 9.35
N SER A 145 14.75 13.88 10.15
CA SER A 145 13.93 14.29 11.28
C SER A 145 12.72 15.14 10.89
N HIS A 146 12.79 15.85 9.76
CA HIS A 146 11.75 16.77 9.34
C HIS A 146 10.65 16.08 8.54
N PHE A 147 11.02 15.16 7.64
CA PHE A 147 10.08 14.59 6.65
C PHE A 147 9.71 13.13 6.90
N TYR A 148 10.42 12.39 7.76
CA TYR A 148 10.23 10.95 7.87
C TYR A 148 9.77 10.49 9.24
N THR A 149 8.83 9.56 9.24
CA THR A 149 8.46 8.71 10.38
C THR A 149 8.94 7.28 10.09
N VAL A 150 9.78 6.72 10.96
CA VAL A 150 10.43 5.43 10.76
C VAL A 150 9.94 4.44 11.80
N THR A 151 9.46 3.26 11.37
CA THR A 151 9.00 2.21 12.29
C THR A 151 10.12 1.67 13.16
N SER A 152 9.77 1.07 14.29
CA SER A 152 10.75 0.49 15.23
C SER A 152 11.52 -0.68 14.66
N ILE A 153 10.97 -1.40 13.68
CA ILE A 153 11.56 -2.62 13.09
C ILE A 153 12.56 -2.35 11.97
N THR A 154 12.63 -1.11 11.46
CA THR A 154 13.58 -0.71 10.41
C THR A 154 14.39 0.50 10.84
N ASP A 155 15.34 0.90 10.02
CA ASP A 155 16.06 2.16 10.16
C ASP A 155 16.29 2.81 8.80
N LEU A 156 16.26 4.14 8.80
CA LEU A 156 16.54 4.95 7.63
C LEU A 156 17.92 5.59 7.82
N THR A 157 18.98 4.79 7.61
CA THR A 157 20.38 5.21 7.79
C THR A 157 20.82 6.17 6.70
N ASP A 158 21.97 6.85 6.90
CA ASP A 158 22.58 7.75 5.91
C ASP A 158 23.04 7.02 4.63
N SER A 159 23.31 5.71 4.72
CA SER A 159 23.57 4.86 3.55
C SER A 159 22.31 4.56 2.71
N ILE A 160 21.12 4.63 3.32
CA ILE A 160 19.82 4.41 2.65
C ILE A 160 19.23 5.75 2.22
N LEU A 161 19.12 6.71 3.13
CA LEU A 161 18.63 8.05 2.84
C LEU A 161 19.78 8.95 2.40
N ARG A 162 19.88 9.19 1.11
CA ARG A 162 20.88 10.06 0.49
C ARG A 162 20.21 11.31 -0.11
N PRO A 163 19.81 12.28 0.73
CA PRO A 163 18.96 13.39 0.26
C PRO A 163 19.60 14.20 -0.86
N ALA A 164 20.93 14.44 -0.80
CA ALA A 164 21.65 15.17 -1.83
C ALA A 164 21.53 14.54 -3.23
N GLU A 165 21.43 13.22 -3.31
CA GLU A 165 21.21 12.50 -4.56
C GLU A 165 19.72 12.50 -4.94
N PHE A 166 18.83 12.32 -3.95
CA PHE A 166 17.40 12.14 -4.18
C PHE A 166 16.72 13.41 -4.70
N ILE A 167 17.12 14.59 -4.21
CA ILE A 167 16.58 15.87 -4.70
C ILE A 167 16.99 16.18 -6.14
N GLU A 168 18.12 15.59 -6.62
CA GLU A 168 18.61 15.82 -7.98
C GLU A 168 18.08 14.80 -8.99
N LYS A 169 17.50 13.68 -8.56
CA LYS A 169 16.96 12.68 -9.48
C LYS A 169 15.93 13.27 -10.43
N ASN A 170 16.02 12.89 -11.70
CA ASN A 170 15.02 13.22 -12.70
C ASN A 170 13.84 12.25 -12.59
N LEU A 171 12.68 12.74 -12.17
CA LEU A 171 11.46 11.95 -12.04
C LEU A 171 10.47 12.21 -13.18
N ALA A 172 10.79 13.08 -14.11
CA ALA A 172 9.95 13.32 -15.28
C ALA A 172 9.71 12.02 -16.07
N ILE A 173 8.50 11.86 -16.54
CA ILE A 173 8.12 10.77 -17.46
C ILE A 173 7.79 11.33 -18.84
N SER A 174 7.70 10.43 -19.83
CA SER A 174 7.27 10.82 -21.16
C SER A 174 5.87 11.44 -21.14
N LYS A 175 5.67 12.48 -21.95
CA LYS A 175 4.34 13.08 -22.18
C LYS A 175 3.55 12.37 -23.29
N ASP A 176 4.11 11.33 -23.90
CA ASP A 176 3.39 10.50 -24.86
C ASP A 176 2.37 9.62 -24.14
N ASN A 177 1.12 10.05 -24.16
CA ASN A 177 -0.02 9.36 -23.54
C ASN A 177 -0.73 8.38 -24.51
N SER A 178 -0.14 8.06 -25.64
CA SER A 178 -0.69 7.07 -26.57
C SER A 178 -0.73 5.66 -26.00
N LYS A 179 0.05 5.42 -24.94
CA LYS A 179 0.15 4.14 -24.20
C LYS A 179 0.11 4.39 -22.70
N PRO A 180 -0.29 3.38 -21.91
CA PRO A 180 -0.35 3.49 -20.45
C PRO A 180 0.99 3.92 -19.83
N GLN A 181 0.93 4.89 -18.92
CA GLN A 181 2.08 5.49 -18.22
C GLN A 181 2.03 5.24 -16.71
N ILE A 182 0.82 5.12 -16.16
CA ILE A 182 0.56 5.01 -14.72
C ILE A 182 -0.33 3.79 -14.48
N LEU A 183 0.01 2.99 -13.46
CA LEU A 183 -0.85 1.95 -12.90
C LEU A 183 -1.26 2.37 -11.49
N ILE A 184 -2.57 2.39 -11.22
CA ILE A 184 -3.14 2.47 -9.88
C ILE A 184 -3.76 1.12 -9.56
N PHE A 185 -3.51 0.59 -8.36
CA PHE A 185 -4.09 -0.66 -7.88
C PHE A 185 -4.29 -0.58 -6.36
N HIS A 186 -4.90 -1.60 -5.76
CA HIS A 186 -5.23 -1.66 -4.34
C HIS A 186 -4.91 -3.05 -3.81
N THR A 187 -3.81 -3.20 -3.05
CA THR A 187 -3.54 -4.47 -2.36
C THR A 187 -4.67 -4.79 -1.39
N HIS A 188 -5.27 -3.77 -0.75
CA HIS A 188 -6.43 -3.90 0.13
C HIS A 188 -7.65 -3.21 -0.47
N SER A 189 -8.32 -3.90 -1.40
CA SER A 189 -9.46 -3.37 -2.16
C SER A 189 -10.74 -3.18 -1.33
N GLN A 190 -10.84 -3.84 -0.16
CA GLN A 190 -12.02 -3.79 0.72
C GLN A 190 -11.96 -2.66 1.75
N GLU A 191 -11.02 -1.73 1.63
CA GLU A 191 -10.91 -0.59 2.55
C GLU A 191 -12.06 0.40 2.35
N GLY A 192 -12.78 0.68 3.44
CA GLY A 192 -13.90 1.61 3.49
C GLY A 192 -13.65 2.77 4.44
N PHE A 193 -14.65 3.67 4.51
CA PHE A 193 -14.67 4.91 5.27
C PHE A 193 -15.90 4.96 6.17
N THR A 194 -16.09 6.03 6.96
CA THR A 194 -17.22 6.13 7.91
C THR A 194 -18.59 6.08 7.22
N ASP A 195 -18.67 6.51 5.99
CA ASP A 195 -19.89 6.61 5.16
C ASP A 195 -19.92 5.60 4.01
N THR A 196 -19.05 4.59 4.03
CA THR A 196 -19.09 3.50 3.04
C THR A 196 -20.42 2.76 3.10
N VAL A 197 -21.01 2.58 1.94
CA VAL A 197 -22.26 1.84 1.75
C VAL A 197 -21.95 0.42 1.33
N GLU A 198 -22.46 -0.56 2.08
CA GLU A 198 -22.25 -1.99 1.78
C GLU A 198 -22.68 -2.34 0.35
N GLY A 199 -21.78 -2.98 -0.40
CA GLY A 199 -22.01 -3.35 -1.79
C GLY A 199 -21.80 -2.23 -2.81
N ASP A 200 -21.55 -0.99 -2.39
CA ASP A 200 -21.24 0.14 -3.29
C ASP A 200 -19.74 0.44 -3.28
N VAL A 201 -19.00 -0.14 -4.22
CA VAL A 201 -17.54 0.04 -4.35
C VAL A 201 -17.15 1.49 -4.62
N SER A 202 -18.05 2.34 -5.13
CA SER A 202 -17.78 3.76 -5.38
C SER A 202 -17.58 4.57 -4.09
N THR A 203 -17.96 3.99 -2.94
CA THR A 203 -17.81 4.55 -1.60
C THR A 203 -16.63 3.95 -0.82
N THR A 204 -15.78 3.17 -1.49
CA THR A 204 -14.57 2.55 -0.93
C THR A 204 -13.31 3.18 -1.54
N ILE A 205 -12.15 2.62 -1.18
CA ILE A 205 -10.86 3.02 -1.77
C ILE A 205 -10.83 2.86 -3.29
N ILE A 206 -11.60 1.91 -3.85
CA ILE A 206 -11.75 1.75 -5.31
C ILE A 206 -12.35 3.01 -5.92
N GLY A 207 -13.44 3.53 -5.36
CA GLY A 207 -14.06 4.77 -5.85
C GLY A 207 -13.20 6.03 -5.66
N VAL A 208 -12.25 6.00 -4.71
CA VAL A 208 -11.22 7.03 -4.57
C VAL A 208 -10.19 6.91 -5.69
N GLY A 209 -9.75 5.67 -6.02
CA GLY A 209 -8.87 5.36 -7.14
C GLY A 209 -9.47 5.75 -8.50
N ASP A 210 -10.78 5.52 -8.69
CA ASP A 210 -11.49 6.00 -9.88
C ASP A 210 -11.38 7.52 -10.02
N TYR A 211 -11.64 8.26 -8.94
CA TYR A 211 -11.56 9.72 -8.98
C TYR A 211 -10.15 10.24 -9.22
N LEU A 212 -9.11 9.65 -8.58
CA LEU A 212 -7.72 10.00 -8.86
C LEU A 212 -7.39 9.75 -10.34
N THR A 213 -7.86 8.64 -10.89
CA THR A 213 -7.68 8.30 -12.31
C THR A 213 -8.34 9.32 -13.22
N GLU A 214 -9.58 9.72 -12.94
CA GLU A 214 -10.29 10.77 -13.68
C GLU A 214 -9.52 12.09 -13.69
N LEU A 215 -8.95 12.49 -12.54
CA LEU A 215 -8.14 13.70 -12.42
C LEU A 215 -6.87 13.61 -13.29
N LEU A 216 -6.14 12.51 -13.19
CA LEU A 216 -4.90 12.31 -13.94
C LEU A 216 -5.13 12.26 -15.45
N VAL A 217 -6.24 11.65 -15.89
CA VAL A 217 -6.60 11.57 -17.31
C VAL A 217 -7.16 12.90 -17.81
N ASN A 218 -8.22 13.41 -17.20
CA ASN A 218 -9.00 14.52 -17.76
C ASN A 218 -8.35 15.89 -17.56
N LYS A 219 -7.64 16.08 -16.41
CA LYS A 219 -6.99 17.36 -16.11
C LYS A 219 -5.54 17.41 -16.55
N TYR A 220 -4.81 16.32 -16.40
CA TYR A 220 -3.36 16.30 -16.62
C TYR A 220 -2.92 15.52 -17.88
N GLY A 221 -3.84 14.79 -18.52
CA GLY A 221 -3.61 14.15 -19.81
C GLY A 221 -2.77 12.89 -19.77
N TYR A 222 -2.66 12.22 -18.61
CA TYR A 222 -1.96 10.93 -18.51
C TYR A 222 -2.83 9.78 -19.03
N ASN A 223 -2.18 8.71 -19.48
CA ASN A 223 -2.83 7.44 -19.77
C ASN A 223 -2.64 6.52 -18.55
N VAL A 224 -3.74 6.22 -17.86
CA VAL A 224 -3.77 5.52 -16.59
C VAL A 224 -4.52 4.20 -16.73
N ILE A 225 -3.97 3.13 -16.20
CA ILE A 225 -4.70 1.89 -15.90
C ILE A 225 -5.04 1.92 -14.43
N HIS A 226 -6.33 1.81 -14.11
CA HIS A 226 -6.80 1.56 -12.76
C HIS A 226 -7.24 0.10 -12.65
N ASP A 227 -6.46 -0.68 -11.90
CA ASP A 227 -6.75 -2.08 -11.63
C ASP A 227 -7.63 -2.20 -10.38
N THR A 228 -8.87 -2.60 -10.58
CA THR A 228 -9.89 -2.79 -9.54
C THR A 228 -10.01 -4.25 -9.09
N SER A 229 -8.99 -5.08 -9.39
CA SER A 229 -8.95 -6.48 -8.96
C SER A 229 -8.95 -6.58 -7.44
N VAL A 230 -9.59 -7.65 -6.94
CA VAL A 230 -9.68 -7.92 -5.51
C VAL A 230 -8.56 -8.87 -5.10
N TYR A 231 -7.62 -8.40 -4.29
CA TYR A 231 -6.45 -9.16 -3.85
C TYR A 231 -6.53 -9.62 -2.39
N ASP A 232 -7.39 -9.00 -1.60
CA ASP A 232 -7.52 -9.22 -0.15
C ASP A 232 -8.77 -10.01 0.25
N TYR A 233 -9.56 -10.50 -0.72
CA TYR A 233 -10.76 -11.29 -0.47
C TYR A 233 -10.69 -12.62 -1.23
N VAL A 234 -10.41 -13.71 -0.51
CA VAL A 234 -10.15 -15.04 -1.09
C VAL A 234 -11.09 -16.06 -0.49
N ASP A 235 -11.70 -16.90 -1.33
CA ASP A 235 -12.64 -17.96 -0.92
C ASP A 235 -13.77 -17.46 0.00
N GLY A 236 -14.29 -16.26 -0.30
CA GLY A 236 -15.38 -15.66 0.47
C GLY A 236 -14.95 -15.07 1.81
N LYS A 237 -13.66 -14.87 2.05
CA LYS A 237 -13.12 -14.31 3.31
C LYS A 237 -12.06 -13.24 3.04
N LEU A 238 -12.03 -12.25 3.91
CA LEU A 238 -10.94 -11.27 3.92
C LEU A 238 -9.65 -11.96 4.40
N ASP A 239 -8.62 -11.96 3.54
CA ASP A 239 -7.27 -12.50 3.84
C ASP A 239 -6.21 -11.47 3.46
N ARG A 240 -5.94 -10.55 4.36
CA ARG A 240 -4.91 -9.52 4.18
C ARG A 240 -3.48 -10.08 4.18
N SER A 241 -3.27 -11.27 4.79
CA SER A 241 -1.93 -11.88 4.91
C SER A 241 -1.31 -12.26 3.58
N LYS A 242 -2.14 -12.61 2.59
CA LYS A 242 -1.71 -13.00 1.24
C LYS A 242 -1.95 -11.94 0.18
N ALA A 243 -2.60 -10.84 0.54
CA ALA A 243 -3.00 -9.80 -0.40
C ALA A 243 -1.82 -9.29 -1.24
N TYR A 244 -0.66 -9.01 -0.62
CA TYR A 244 0.54 -8.59 -1.34
C TYR A 244 1.07 -9.63 -2.33
N THR A 245 0.96 -10.92 -2.03
CA THR A 245 1.36 -11.99 -2.96
C THR A 245 0.43 -12.05 -4.18
N TYR A 246 -0.87 -11.92 -3.95
CA TYR A 246 -1.85 -11.92 -5.04
C TYR A 246 -1.76 -10.66 -5.88
N ALA A 247 -1.62 -9.49 -5.25
CA ALA A 247 -1.40 -8.23 -5.94
C ALA A 247 -0.12 -8.25 -6.77
N GLU A 248 0.99 -8.75 -6.22
CA GLU A 248 2.25 -8.89 -6.94
C GLU A 248 2.09 -9.67 -8.25
N ASN A 249 1.41 -10.81 -8.21
CA ASN A 249 1.15 -11.63 -9.39
C ASN A 249 0.23 -10.94 -10.41
N GLY A 250 -0.81 -10.23 -9.93
CA GLY A 250 -1.74 -9.50 -10.80
C GLY A 250 -1.07 -8.33 -11.51
N ILE A 251 -0.36 -7.48 -10.78
CA ILE A 251 0.31 -6.32 -11.35
C ILE A 251 1.50 -6.70 -12.26
N GLU A 252 2.20 -7.81 -12.00
CA GLU A 252 3.24 -8.31 -12.91
C GLU A 252 2.71 -8.56 -14.31
N LYS A 253 1.52 -9.18 -14.41
CA LYS A 253 0.88 -9.42 -15.70
C LYS A 253 0.53 -8.10 -16.39
N ILE A 254 -0.08 -7.15 -15.66
CA ILE A 254 -0.44 -5.84 -16.22
C ILE A 254 0.82 -5.12 -16.73
N LEU A 255 1.92 -5.14 -15.96
CA LEU A 255 3.17 -4.49 -16.31
C LEU A 255 3.92 -5.18 -17.46
N ALA A 256 3.76 -6.51 -17.63
CA ALA A 256 4.30 -7.24 -18.77
C ALA A 256 3.54 -6.91 -20.06
N ASP A 257 2.21 -6.80 -19.98
CA ASP A 257 1.35 -6.44 -21.11
C ASP A 257 1.49 -4.94 -21.48
N ASN A 258 1.90 -4.09 -20.53
CA ASN A 258 2.04 -2.64 -20.69
C ASN A 258 3.43 -2.13 -20.24
N PRO A 259 4.49 -2.44 -20.97
CA PRO A 259 5.88 -2.10 -20.59
C PRO A 259 6.17 -0.59 -20.53
N THR A 260 5.29 0.24 -21.04
CA THR A 260 5.39 1.71 -21.02
C THR A 260 4.99 2.32 -19.68
N ILE A 261 4.40 1.54 -18.76
CA ILE A 261 4.08 2.01 -17.43
C ILE A 261 5.37 2.28 -16.65
N GLU A 262 5.55 3.54 -16.26
CA GLU A 262 6.69 4.03 -15.48
C GLU A 262 6.35 4.28 -14.00
N VAL A 263 5.07 4.50 -13.68
CA VAL A 263 4.59 4.85 -12.34
C VAL A 263 3.62 3.78 -11.84
N VAL A 264 3.80 3.32 -10.60
CA VAL A 264 2.96 2.30 -9.97
C VAL A 264 2.53 2.79 -8.59
N ILE A 265 1.22 2.92 -8.38
CA ILE A 265 0.64 3.44 -7.15
C ILE A 265 -0.24 2.36 -6.52
N ASP A 266 0.12 1.95 -5.30
CA ASP A 266 -0.73 1.14 -4.42
C ASP A 266 -1.51 2.11 -3.52
N LEU A 267 -2.79 2.33 -3.82
CA LEU A 267 -3.61 3.33 -3.13
C LEU A 267 -4.42 2.67 -2.02
N HIS A 268 -4.20 3.13 -0.80
CA HIS A 268 -4.77 2.66 0.46
C HIS A 268 -5.42 3.80 1.25
N ARG A 269 -6.06 3.44 2.34
CA ARG A 269 -6.35 4.31 3.47
C ARG A 269 -5.66 3.77 4.73
N ASP A 270 -5.25 4.68 5.60
CA ASP A 270 -4.57 4.34 6.86
C ASP A 270 -5.55 3.71 7.89
N GLY A 271 -5.01 3.00 8.87
CA GLY A 271 -5.69 2.52 10.06
C GLY A 271 -5.27 3.33 11.28
N VAL A 272 -6.18 4.10 11.86
CA VAL A 272 -5.92 4.95 13.03
C VAL A 272 -6.88 4.66 14.17
N ALA A 273 -6.60 5.19 15.38
CA ALA A 273 -7.55 5.11 16.47
C ALA A 273 -8.86 5.82 16.10
N ASP A 274 -10.01 5.27 16.54
CA ASP A 274 -11.35 5.80 16.21
C ASP A 274 -11.56 7.27 16.60
N THR A 275 -10.75 7.78 17.53
CA THR A 275 -10.75 9.19 17.94
C THR A 275 -9.89 10.10 17.07
N THR A 276 -9.17 9.55 16.10
CA THR A 276 -8.28 10.31 15.20
C THR A 276 -9.01 10.60 13.90
N HIS A 277 -9.13 11.88 13.56
CA HIS A 277 -9.68 12.31 12.28
C HIS A 277 -8.60 13.04 11.49
N LEU A 278 -8.13 12.46 10.39
CA LEU A 278 -7.06 13.01 9.56
C LEU A 278 -7.61 14.06 8.60
N LEU A 279 -7.87 15.26 9.09
CA LEU A 279 -8.53 16.34 8.36
C LEU A 279 -7.60 17.55 8.17
N THR A 280 -7.72 18.21 7.03
CA THR A 280 -7.19 19.53 6.73
C THR A 280 -8.20 20.30 5.87
N ASN A 281 -8.02 21.64 5.79
CA ASN A 281 -8.84 22.48 4.91
C ASN A 281 -7.93 23.25 3.96
N ILE A 282 -8.20 23.10 2.66
CA ILE A 282 -7.48 23.81 1.59
C ILE A 282 -8.48 24.55 0.74
N ASP A 283 -8.34 25.86 0.64
CA ASP A 283 -9.19 26.75 -0.15
C ASP A 283 -10.70 26.62 0.19
N GLY A 284 -11.00 26.37 1.48
CA GLY A 284 -12.37 26.18 1.98
C GLY A 284 -12.95 24.79 1.78
N LYS A 285 -12.20 23.84 1.22
CA LYS A 285 -12.61 22.46 1.00
C LYS A 285 -11.96 21.55 2.06
N ASP A 286 -12.81 20.91 2.86
CA ASP A 286 -12.37 19.90 3.81
C ASP A 286 -11.89 18.64 3.06
N MET A 287 -10.72 18.12 3.45
CA MET A 287 -10.13 16.96 2.83
C MET A 287 -9.28 16.16 3.82
N ALA A 288 -9.14 14.88 3.53
CA ALA A 288 -8.28 14.00 4.29
C ALA A 288 -6.79 14.38 4.12
N ARG A 289 -5.98 14.15 5.18
CA ARG A 289 -4.53 14.25 5.08
C ARG A 289 -3.97 12.97 4.48
N VAL A 290 -2.98 13.11 3.59
CA VAL A 290 -2.37 12.01 2.85
C VAL A 290 -0.97 11.72 3.36
N MET A 291 -0.56 10.46 3.34
CA MET A 291 0.78 9.99 3.72
C MET A 291 1.41 9.21 2.58
N LEU A 292 2.65 9.54 2.25
CA LEU A 292 3.47 8.78 1.31
C LEU A 292 4.22 7.70 2.10
N PHE A 293 4.26 6.47 1.57
CA PHE A 293 4.81 5.32 2.27
C PHE A 293 5.90 4.64 1.45
N ASN A 294 7.02 4.29 2.11
CA ASN A 294 8.12 3.55 1.50
C ASN A 294 8.44 2.26 2.25
N GLY A 295 8.57 1.18 1.50
CA GLY A 295 9.10 -0.08 1.96
C GLY A 295 10.58 -0.21 1.64
N LEU A 296 11.42 -0.38 2.67
CA LEU A 296 12.89 -0.33 2.51
C LEU A 296 13.52 -1.65 2.10
N SER A 297 12.85 -2.78 2.28
CA SER A 297 13.50 -4.11 2.23
C SER A 297 14.72 -4.19 3.16
N TYR A 298 14.61 -3.55 4.32
CA TYR A 298 15.68 -3.42 5.31
C TYR A 298 15.12 -3.51 6.73
N SER A 299 15.74 -4.31 7.58
CA SER A 299 15.37 -4.42 8.99
C SER A 299 16.55 -4.07 9.91
N LYS A 300 16.28 -3.56 11.11
CA LYS A 300 17.34 -3.27 12.10
C LYS A 300 18.13 -4.50 12.51
N VAL A 301 17.49 -5.66 12.50
CA VAL A 301 18.11 -6.91 12.99
C VAL A 301 19.02 -7.55 11.94
N ASN A 302 18.55 -7.58 10.66
CA ASN A 302 19.19 -8.37 9.62
C ASN A 302 19.82 -7.51 8.51
N GLY A 303 19.65 -6.19 8.53
CA GLY A 303 20.06 -5.35 7.40
C GLY A 303 19.14 -5.53 6.19
N ASP A 304 19.72 -5.55 4.99
CA ASP A 304 18.96 -5.78 3.75
C ASP A 304 18.29 -7.15 3.75
N ILE A 305 16.99 -7.18 3.41
CA ILE A 305 16.18 -8.40 3.35
C ILE A 305 16.33 -9.01 1.95
N ALA A 306 17.31 -9.89 1.78
CA ALA A 306 17.75 -10.40 0.48
C ALA A 306 16.62 -11.05 -0.33
N TYR A 307 15.68 -11.78 0.31
CA TYR A 307 14.56 -12.44 -0.38
C TYR A 307 13.42 -11.47 -0.77
N LEU A 308 13.48 -10.22 -0.27
CA LEU A 308 12.57 -9.13 -0.63
C LEU A 308 13.32 -8.00 -1.33
N ASN A 309 14.35 -8.27 -2.11
CA ASN A 309 15.15 -7.24 -2.74
C ASN A 309 14.27 -6.21 -3.49
N ASN A 310 14.54 -4.92 -3.24
CA ASN A 310 13.95 -3.81 -3.97
C ASN A 310 15.05 -3.05 -4.72
N PRO A 311 15.23 -3.32 -6.03
CA PRO A 311 16.26 -2.64 -6.81
C PRO A 311 15.97 -1.15 -7.05
N TYR A 312 14.75 -0.71 -6.76
CA TYR A 312 14.27 0.66 -6.98
C TYR A 312 14.08 1.45 -5.67
N ARG A 313 14.57 0.94 -4.53
CA ARG A 313 14.44 1.60 -3.23
C ARG A 313 14.82 3.08 -3.27
N ASP A 314 15.96 3.39 -3.88
CA ASP A 314 16.47 4.76 -3.97
C ASP A 314 15.61 5.67 -4.86
N ASP A 315 15.03 5.12 -5.91
CA ASP A 315 14.15 5.87 -6.80
C ASP A 315 12.79 6.13 -6.13
N ASN A 316 12.26 5.14 -5.42
CA ASN A 316 11.03 5.28 -4.63
C ASN A 316 11.20 6.35 -3.53
N LEU A 317 12.32 6.32 -2.78
CA LEU A 317 12.63 7.32 -1.76
C LEU A 317 12.82 8.73 -2.36
N ALA A 318 13.44 8.83 -3.52
CA ALA A 318 13.58 10.11 -4.22
C ALA A 318 12.22 10.67 -4.64
N MET A 319 11.33 9.81 -5.16
CA MET A 319 9.98 10.23 -5.55
C MET A 319 9.19 10.74 -4.35
N SER A 320 9.15 10.00 -3.24
CA SER A 320 8.42 10.43 -2.05
C SER A 320 8.99 11.72 -1.47
N LEU A 321 10.32 11.90 -1.43
CA LEU A 321 10.92 13.13 -0.94
C LEU A 321 10.57 14.34 -1.83
N GLN A 322 10.70 14.23 -3.15
CA GLN A 322 10.38 15.34 -4.07
C GLN A 322 8.87 15.66 -4.03
N MET A 323 7.99 14.67 -3.94
CA MET A 323 6.55 14.91 -3.75
C MET A 323 6.23 15.57 -2.41
N GLN A 324 6.93 15.19 -1.32
CA GLN A 324 6.78 15.85 -0.01
C GLN A 324 7.15 17.32 -0.10
N LEU A 325 8.27 17.65 -0.74
CA LEU A 325 8.71 19.04 -0.92
C LEU A 325 7.72 19.86 -1.75
N LEU A 326 7.16 19.29 -2.81
CA LEU A 326 6.09 19.91 -3.59
C LEU A 326 4.83 20.12 -2.73
N GLY A 327 4.47 19.12 -1.92
CA GLY A 327 3.34 19.21 -0.98
C GLY A 327 3.52 20.32 0.04
N GLU A 328 4.70 20.43 0.67
CA GLU A 328 5.02 21.50 1.62
C GLU A 328 4.96 22.89 0.97
N ALA A 329 5.43 22.99 -0.28
CA ALA A 329 5.46 24.27 -0.99
C ALA A 329 4.08 24.74 -1.47
N TYR A 330 3.29 23.83 -2.03
CA TYR A 330 2.01 24.18 -2.64
C TYR A 330 0.79 23.98 -1.74
N TYR A 331 0.84 23.00 -0.85
CA TYR A 331 -0.31 22.54 -0.04
C TYR A 331 0.10 22.33 1.42
N PRO A 332 0.53 23.38 2.14
CA PRO A 332 1.02 23.23 3.52
C PRO A 332 -0.04 22.57 4.43
N GLY A 333 0.40 21.56 5.20
CA GLY A 333 -0.45 20.80 6.11
C GLY A 333 -1.28 19.68 5.45
N TYR A 334 -1.17 19.48 4.14
CA TYR A 334 -1.86 18.41 3.42
C TYR A 334 -1.18 17.06 3.60
N LEU A 335 0.12 16.99 3.35
CA LEU A 335 0.88 15.75 3.54
C LEU A 335 1.24 15.55 5.02
N ARG A 336 1.21 14.31 5.45
CA ARG A 336 1.84 13.81 6.68
C ARG A 336 3.30 13.49 6.37
N ASN A 337 4.10 13.24 7.39
CA ASN A 337 5.47 12.78 7.20
C ASN A 337 5.48 11.47 6.40
N ILE A 338 6.49 11.31 5.54
CA ILE A 338 6.72 10.08 4.79
C ILE A 338 6.93 8.94 5.77
N TYR A 339 6.13 7.88 5.66
CA TYR A 339 6.24 6.72 6.52
C TYR A 339 7.17 5.67 5.91
N VAL A 340 8.01 5.07 6.74
CA VAL A 340 9.02 4.11 6.28
C VAL A 340 8.93 2.83 7.09
N ASN A 341 8.83 1.69 6.39
CA ASN A 341 8.72 0.38 6.99
C ASN A 341 9.70 -0.64 6.38
N ALA A 342 9.86 -1.80 7.03
CA ALA A 342 10.92 -2.76 6.73
C ALA A 342 10.72 -3.55 5.43
N TYR A 343 9.49 -3.87 5.03
CA TYR A 343 9.21 -4.74 3.89
C TYR A 343 9.10 -3.97 2.58
N ARG A 344 8.91 -4.66 1.43
CA ARG A 344 8.96 -4.01 0.10
C ARG A 344 7.61 -3.58 -0.47
N TYR A 345 6.47 -4.13 0.00
CA TYR A 345 5.09 -3.70 -0.34
C TYR A 345 4.83 -3.52 -1.86
N CYS A 346 5.25 -4.46 -2.70
CA CYS A 346 5.19 -4.35 -4.18
C CYS A 346 5.95 -3.16 -4.81
N LEU A 347 6.66 -2.32 -4.04
CA LEU A 347 7.35 -1.13 -4.52
C LEU A 347 8.62 -1.42 -5.36
N HIS A 348 8.95 -2.69 -5.54
CA HIS A 348 10.08 -3.16 -6.34
C HIS A 348 9.75 -3.33 -7.84
N LYS A 349 8.57 -2.93 -8.26
CA LYS A 349 8.11 -3.15 -9.65
C LYS A 349 8.59 -2.09 -10.62
N ARG A 350 8.74 -0.84 -10.16
CA ARG A 350 9.22 0.30 -10.97
C ARG A 350 9.98 1.29 -10.08
N GLY A 351 10.81 2.12 -10.70
CA GLY A 351 11.55 3.18 -10.00
C GLY A 351 10.66 4.31 -9.47
N ARG A 352 9.44 4.43 -9.97
CA ARG A 352 8.42 5.37 -9.47
C ARG A 352 7.25 4.61 -8.88
N SER A 353 7.53 3.71 -7.93
CA SER A 353 6.49 2.99 -7.17
C SER A 353 6.29 3.65 -5.82
N MET A 354 5.03 3.76 -5.39
CA MET A 354 4.65 4.36 -4.13
C MET A 354 3.39 3.68 -3.57
N LEU A 355 3.37 3.47 -2.26
CA LEU A 355 2.13 3.24 -1.53
C LEU A 355 1.67 4.57 -0.96
N ILE A 356 0.39 4.87 -1.07
CA ILE A 356 -0.22 6.12 -0.62
C ILE A 356 -1.36 5.81 0.32
N GLU A 357 -1.29 6.34 1.54
CA GLU A 357 -2.38 6.30 2.52
C GLU A 357 -3.23 7.56 2.40
N ALA A 358 -4.42 7.42 1.84
CA ALA A 358 -5.35 8.52 1.60
C ALA A 358 -6.37 8.61 2.75
N GLY A 359 -6.09 9.44 3.74
CA GLY A 359 -6.90 9.53 4.95
C GLY A 359 -6.88 8.24 5.77
N ALA A 360 -7.96 7.95 6.48
CA ALA A 360 -8.13 6.76 7.31
C ALA A 360 -9.61 6.32 7.37
N GLN A 361 -9.89 5.18 8.04
CA GLN A 361 -11.27 4.67 8.23
C GLN A 361 -12.21 5.67 8.92
N THR A 362 -11.66 6.67 9.58
CA THR A 362 -12.40 7.73 10.29
C THR A 362 -12.77 8.93 9.41
N ASN A 363 -12.27 8.98 8.19
CA ASN A 363 -12.67 9.98 7.20
C ASN A 363 -13.94 9.57 6.46
N THR A 364 -14.62 10.52 5.83
CA THR A 364 -15.64 10.27 4.83
C THR A 364 -15.02 10.06 3.46
N VAL A 365 -15.71 9.31 2.58
CA VAL A 365 -15.27 9.14 1.20
C VAL A 365 -15.16 10.48 0.45
N GLY A 366 -16.03 11.44 0.80
CA GLY A 366 -15.98 12.80 0.25
C GLY A 366 -14.71 13.56 0.61
N GLU A 367 -14.28 13.51 1.88
CA GLU A 367 -12.99 14.11 2.32
C GLU A 367 -11.79 13.48 1.61
N VAL A 368 -11.84 12.15 1.40
CA VAL A 368 -10.73 11.45 0.75
C VAL A 368 -10.71 11.72 -0.75
N LYS A 369 -11.86 11.78 -1.43
CA LYS A 369 -11.93 12.22 -2.83
C LYS A 369 -11.42 13.65 -3.00
N ASN A 370 -11.81 14.58 -2.12
CA ASN A 370 -11.28 15.95 -2.15
C ASN A 370 -9.74 15.96 -2.04
N ALA A 371 -9.16 15.07 -1.24
CA ALA A 371 -7.72 14.94 -1.08
C ALA A 371 -7.00 14.47 -2.35
N MET A 372 -7.68 13.81 -3.28
CA MET A 372 -7.08 13.40 -4.56
C MET A 372 -6.76 14.58 -5.49
N GLU A 373 -7.40 15.74 -5.31
CA GLU A 373 -7.14 16.91 -6.13
C GLU A 373 -5.71 17.47 -5.94
N PRO A 374 -5.26 17.80 -4.70
CA PRO A 374 -3.86 18.15 -4.46
C PRO A 374 -2.89 17.02 -4.77
N LEU A 375 -3.27 15.75 -4.53
CA LEU A 375 -2.41 14.61 -4.85
C LEU A 375 -2.11 14.52 -6.34
N ALA A 376 -3.14 14.65 -7.18
CA ALA A 376 -2.98 14.63 -8.63
C ALA A 376 -2.12 15.80 -9.13
N ASP A 377 -2.25 16.99 -8.53
CA ASP A 377 -1.41 18.16 -8.87
C ASP A 377 0.06 17.95 -8.48
N ILE A 378 0.32 17.45 -7.26
CA ILE A 378 1.67 17.11 -6.78
C ILE A 378 2.32 16.03 -7.68
N LEU A 379 1.57 14.97 -8.01
CA LEU A 379 2.02 13.92 -8.94
C LEU A 379 2.38 14.54 -10.30
N ASN A 380 1.49 15.34 -10.88
CA ASN A 380 1.74 15.98 -12.17
C ASN A 380 2.99 16.87 -12.14
N LYS A 381 3.18 17.69 -11.11
CA LYS A 381 4.37 18.53 -10.95
C LYS A 381 5.65 17.68 -10.87
N CYS A 382 5.66 16.66 -10.03
CA CYS A 382 6.77 15.73 -9.87
C CYS A 382 7.10 15.01 -11.21
N LEU A 383 6.09 14.45 -11.87
CA LEU A 383 6.22 13.71 -13.11
C LEU A 383 6.48 14.62 -14.33
N SER A 384 6.34 15.93 -14.19
CA SER A 384 6.79 16.93 -15.17
C SER A 384 8.21 17.43 -14.91
N GLY A 385 8.87 16.95 -13.84
CA GLY A 385 10.23 17.30 -13.47
C GLY A 385 10.35 18.60 -12.66
N GLU A 386 9.25 19.11 -12.09
CA GLU A 386 9.27 20.24 -11.20
C GLU A 386 9.94 19.89 -9.87
N LYS A 387 10.80 20.78 -9.37
CA LYS A 387 11.53 20.60 -8.11
C LYS A 387 11.37 21.84 -7.23
N MET A 388 11.20 21.63 -5.91
CA MET A 388 11.09 22.72 -4.90
C MET A 388 12.36 22.80 -4.07
N ILE A 389 13.37 23.48 -4.61
CA ILE A 389 14.68 23.68 -4.00
C ILE A 389 15.07 25.15 -4.26
N ASN A 390 15.49 25.87 -3.19
CA ASN A 390 16.10 27.20 -3.27
C ASN A 390 17.61 27.14 -3.43
#